data_2a76767992cb93d6c1d8e4e9a7d536a9
#
_entry.id   2a76767992cb93d6c1d8e4e9a7d536a9
#
_cell.length_a   1.000
_cell.length_b   1.000
_cell.length_c   1.000
_cell.angle_alpha   90.00
_cell.angle_beta   90.00
_cell.angle_gamma   90.00
#
_symmetry.space_group_name_H-M   'P 1'
#
loop_
_entity.id
_entity.type
_entity.pdbx_description
1 polymer ?
#
loop_
_entity_poly.entity_id
_entity_poly.type
_entity_poly.pdbx_seq_one_letter_code
_entity_poly.pdbx_strand_id
1 'polypeptide(L)'
;KMTIEEFSAYAEIYWQKSIRPDLLNGIYQPTALKRAIIEKDDGSERLLAIPTVCDRLIMKAIAQVLSPLFEPEFSDYSFGFRPNRSQKMAVKHVQDCIATKRHTAVDVDLSKFFDRVDHDYLMTKLGRKIKDKGLLELIGKYLRAGIMDNAGQYFESRIGVPQGSPLSPLLSNIVLDEL
;
A
#
# COMPACT_ATOMS: atom_id res chain seq x y z
N LYS A 1 -22.20 6.84 1.19
CA LYS A 1 -20.92 6.30 0.67
C LYS A 1 -20.79 6.78 -0.78
N MET A 2 -19.81 7.64 -1.05
CA MET A 2 -19.61 8.23 -2.38
C MET A 2 -19.25 7.14 -3.39
N THR A 3 -19.95 7.07 -4.53
CA THR A 3 -19.62 6.20 -5.66
C THR A 3 -18.51 6.83 -6.52
N ILE A 4 -18.04 6.12 -7.56
CA ILE A 4 -17.01 6.66 -8.47
C ILE A 4 -17.61 7.81 -9.31
N GLU A 5 -18.85 7.66 -9.77
CA GLU A 5 -19.57 8.69 -10.54
C GLU A 5 -19.80 9.96 -9.71
N GLU A 6 -20.29 9.80 -8.47
CA GLU A 6 -20.45 10.91 -7.52
C GLU A 6 -19.11 11.58 -7.20
N PHE A 7 -18.02 10.79 -7.13
CA PHE A 7 -16.69 11.35 -6.92
C PHE A 7 -16.19 12.16 -8.12
N SER A 8 -16.50 11.77 -9.36
CA SER A 8 -16.13 12.54 -10.54
C SER A 8 -16.71 13.96 -10.48
N ALA A 9 -18.02 14.06 -10.23
CA ALA A 9 -18.68 15.37 -10.07
C ALA A 9 -18.15 16.17 -8.86
N TYR A 10 -17.88 15.49 -7.73
CA TYR A 10 -17.27 16.11 -6.56
C TYR A 10 -15.87 16.64 -6.86
N ALA A 11 -15.04 15.86 -7.56
CA ALA A 11 -13.67 16.22 -7.90
C ALA A 11 -13.62 17.44 -8.84
N GLU A 12 -14.52 17.55 -9.82
CA GLU A 12 -14.61 18.75 -10.68
C GLU A 12 -14.78 20.04 -9.90
N ILE A 13 -15.56 19.99 -8.80
CA ILE A 13 -15.85 21.16 -7.98
C ILE A 13 -14.75 21.41 -6.94
N TYR A 14 -14.33 20.36 -6.23
CA TYR A 14 -13.53 20.49 -5.00
C TYR A 14 -12.04 20.27 -5.21
N TRP A 15 -11.62 19.64 -6.31
CA TRP A 15 -10.19 19.38 -6.55
C TRP A 15 -9.36 20.66 -6.53
N GLN A 16 -9.77 21.69 -7.29
CA GLN A 16 -9.04 22.96 -7.36
C GLN A 16 -9.30 23.86 -6.16
N LYS A 17 -10.47 23.75 -5.53
CA LYS A 17 -10.87 24.65 -4.45
C LYS A 17 -10.31 24.26 -3.09
N SER A 18 -10.16 22.96 -2.83
CA SER A 18 -9.75 22.48 -1.50
C SER A 18 -8.69 21.38 -1.59
N ILE A 19 -8.94 20.24 -2.29
CA ILE A 19 -8.08 19.07 -2.22
C ILE A 19 -6.64 19.40 -2.64
N ARG A 20 -6.47 19.99 -3.83
CA ARG A 20 -5.16 20.36 -4.35
C ARG A 20 -4.44 21.42 -3.50
N PRO A 21 -5.08 22.53 -3.09
CA PRO A 21 -4.47 23.48 -2.15
C PRO A 21 -4.05 22.84 -0.83
N ASP A 22 -4.89 22.00 -0.24
CA ASP A 22 -4.59 21.31 1.03
C ASP A 22 -3.37 20.37 0.90
N LEU A 23 -3.26 19.66 -0.23
CA LEU A 23 -2.10 18.82 -0.53
C LEU A 23 -0.83 19.65 -0.69
N LEU A 24 -0.88 20.76 -1.46
CA LEU A 24 0.28 21.63 -1.71
C LEU A 24 0.75 22.36 -0.44
N ASN A 25 -0.17 22.72 0.43
CA ASN A 25 0.14 23.38 1.70
C ASN A 25 0.47 22.40 2.84
N GLY A 26 0.44 21.08 2.57
CA GLY A 26 0.72 20.05 3.58
C GLY A 26 -0.34 19.92 4.68
N ILE A 27 -1.51 20.56 4.52
CA ILE A 27 -2.60 20.54 5.51
C ILE A 27 -3.63 19.44 5.28
N TYR A 28 -3.56 18.75 4.13
CA TYR A 28 -4.45 17.63 3.84
C TYR A 28 -4.41 16.58 4.97
N GLN A 29 -5.59 16.15 5.40
CA GLN A 29 -5.77 15.13 6.43
C GLN A 29 -6.47 13.91 5.83
N PRO A 30 -5.80 12.76 5.73
CA PRO A 30 -6.45 11.51 5.32
C PRO A 30 -7.61 11.15 6.24
N THR A 31 -8.66 10.61 5.64
CA THR A 31 -9.80 10.08 6.39
C THR A 31 -9.45 8.72 6.98
N ALA A 32 -9.94 8.40 8.19
CA ALA A 32 -9.83 7.07 8.75
C ALA A 32 -10.40 6.01 7.79
N LEU A 33 -9.67 4.90 7.65
CA LEU A 33 -10.05 3.82 6.75
C LEU A 33 -11.26 3.05 7.30
N LYS A 34 -12.16 2.63 6.44
CA LYS A 34 -13.32 1.83 6.84
C LYS A 34 -12.91 0.37 7.01
N ARG A 35 -13.17 -0.21 8.19
CA ARG A 35 -13.00 -1.65 8.44
C ARG A 35 -14.01 -2.45 7.63
N ALA A 36 -13.52 -3.47 6.93
CA ALA A 36 -14.33 -4.51 6.30
C ALA A 36 -13.73 -5.89 6.63
N ILE A 37 -14.58 -6.89 6.77
CA ILE A 37 -14.20 -8.27 7.05
C ILE A 37 -14.57 -9.09 5.82
N ILE A 38 -13.64 -9.92 5.35
CA ILE A 38 -13.87 -10.91 4.29
C ILE A 38 -13.56 -12.27 4.88
N GLU A 39 -14.53 -13.18 4.83
CA GLU A 39 -14.30 -14.59 5.12
C GLU A 39 -13.43 -15.21 4.02
N LYS A 40 -12.46 -16.02 4.42
CA LYS A 40 -11.67 -16.85 3.53
C LYS A 40 -12.28 -18.25 3.41
N ASP A 41 -11.85 -19.00 2.39
CA ASP A 41 -12.31 -20.36 2.13
C ASP A 41 -12.04 -21.34 3.30
N ASP A 42 -11.03 -21.03 4.13
CA ASP A 42 -10.67 -21.81 5.33
C ASP A 42 -11.46 -21.41 6.60
N GLY A 43 -12.46 -20.51 6.47
CA GLY A 43 -13.26 -19.99 7.57
C GLY A 43 -12.56 -18.93 8.42
N SER A 44 -11.32 -18.58 8.13
CA SER A 44 -10.63 -17.47 8.80
C SER A 44 -11.07 -16.12 8.23
N GLU A 45 -10.94 -15.06 9.02
CA GLU A 45 -11.27 -13.69 8.60
C GLU A 45 -10.04 -12.93 8.09
N ARG A 46 -10.24 -12.17 7.02
CA ARG A 46 -9.30 -11.15 6.57
C ARG A 46 -9.86 -9.76 6.85
N LEU A 47 -9.14 -8.98 7.63
CA LEU A 47 -9.47 -7.59 7.89
C LEU A 47 -8.94 -6.72 6.75
N LEU A 48 -9.85 -5.96 6.12
CA LEU A 48 -9.49 -4.93 5.17
C LEU A 48 -9.71 -3.55 5.76
N ALA A 49 -8.84 -2.63 5.42
CA ALA A 49 -8.94 -1.21 5.74
C ALA A 49 -9.11 -0.42 4.43
N ILE A 50 -10.34 -0.02 4.16
CA ILE A 50 -10.74 0.57 2.87
C ILE A 50 -10.70 2.09 2.97
N PRO A 51 -9.82 2.79 2.22
CA PRO A 51 -9.79 4.23 2.17
C PRO A 51 -10.99 4.81 1.40
N THR A 52 -11.27 6.10 1.59
CA THR A 52 -12.26 6.84 0.78
C THR A 52 -11.85 6.85 -0.69
N VAL A 53 -12.78 7.18 -1.60
CA VAL A 53 -12.48 7.27 -3.03
C VAL A 53 -11.42 8.36 -3.29
N CYS A 54 -11.52 9.49 -2.60
CA CYS A 54 -10.54 10.58 -2.69
C CYS A 54 -9.15 10.12 -2.24
N ASP A 55 -9.05 9.51 -1.05
CA ASP A 55 -7.77 8.99 -0.53
C ASP A 55 -7.19 7.90 -1.44
N ARG A 56 -8.03 7.04 -2.00
CA ARG A 56 -7.59 6.00 -2.96
C ARG A 56 -6.98 6.62 -4.22
N LEU A 57 -7.55 7.70 -4.74
CA LEU A 57 -6.98 8.42 -5.89
C LEU A 57 -5.61 8.99 -5.55
N ILE A 58 -5.50 9.69 -4.42
CA ILE A 58 -4.24 10.29 -3.97
C ILE A 58 -3.19 9.21 -3.72
N MET A 59 -3.53 8.15 -2.98
CA MET A 59 -2.63 7.02 -2.74
C MET A 59 -2.18 6.34 -4.03
N LYS A 60 -3.08 6.22 -5.02
CA LYS A 60 -2.74 5.65 -6.33
C LYS A 60 -1.78 6.56 -7.09
N ALA A 61 -1.99 7.88 -7.07
CA ALA A 61 -1.08 8.84 -7.67
C ALA A 61 0.32 8.78 -7.02
N ILE A 62 0.39 8.72 -5.68
CA ILE A 62 1.64 8.53 -4.96
C ILE A 62 2.34 7.23 -5.41
N ALA A 63 1.61 6.11 -5.45
CA ALA A 63 2.17 4.83 -5.88
C ALA A 63 2.69 4.87 -7.32
N GLN A 64 2.02 5.58 -8.24
CA GLN A 64 2.46 5.74 -9.63
C GLN A 64 3.76 6.54 -9.75
N VAL A 65 3.94 7.57 -8.92
CA VAL A 65 5.16 8.40 -8.91
C VAL A 65 6.32 7.65 -8.24
N LEU A 66 6.05 6.93 -7.16
CA LEU A 66 7.09 6.23 -6.40
C LEU A 66 7.53 4.91 -7.05
N SER A 67 6.63 4.21 -7.73
CA SER A 67 6.94 2.90 -8.33
C SER A 67 8.16 2.95 -9.25
N PRO A 68 8.28 3.87 -10.23
CA PRO A 68 9.49 3.97 -11.06
C PRO A 68 10.76 4.29 -10.29
N LEU A 69 10.65 4.94 -9.13
CA LEU A 69 11.80 5.31 -8.29
C LEU A 69 12.39 4.10 -7.55
N PHE A 70 11.54 3.17 -7.11
CA PHE A 70 11.95 2.00 -6.33
C PHE A 70 12.10 0.73 -7.17
N GLU A 71 11.32 0.60 -8.26
CA GLU A 71 11.30 -0.59 -9.13
C GLU A 71 12.68 -1.08 -9.58
N PRO A 72 13.66 -0.20 -9.94
CA PRO A 72 14.99 -0.66 -10.38
C PRO A 72 15.83 -1.33 -9.29
N GLU A 73 15.49 -1.17 -8.02
CA GLU A 73 16.22 -1.77 -6.90
C GLU A 73 15.69 -3.14 -6.50
N PHE A 74 14.42 -3.43 -6.83
CA PHE A 74 13.80 -4.69 -6.43
C PHE A 74 14.45 -5.88 -7.14
N SER A 75 14.70 -6.94 -6.38
CA SER A 75 15.24 -8.20 -6.88
C SER A 75 14.48 -8.67 -8.13
N ASP A 76 15.21 -9.19 -9.12
CA ASP A 76 14.62 -9.81 -10.32
C ASP A 76 13.73 -11.02 -9.99
N TYR A 77 13.90 -11.61 -8.83
CA TYR A 77 13.13 -12.75 -8.33
C TYR A 77 11.91 -12.35 -7.50
N SER A 78 11.67 -11.07 -7.30
CA SER A 78 10.45 -10.56 -6.70
C SER A 78 9.37 -10.36 -7.76
N PHE A 79 8.23 -11.04 -7.63
CA PHE A 79 7.16 -11.06 -8.64
C PHE A 79 5.84 -10.44 -8.12
N GLY A 80 5.70 -10.24 -6.81
CA GLY A 80 4.46 -9.78 -6.19
C GLY A 80 4.23 -8.28 -6.37
N PHE A 81 3.02 -7.88 -6.78
CA PHE A 81 2.55 -6.49 -6.84
C PHE A 81 3.43 -5.52 -7.64
N ARG A 82 4.25 -6.01 -8.55
CA ARG A 82 5.14 -5.20 -9.39
C ARG A 82 4.60 -5.04 -10.81
N PRO A 83 4.83 -3.87 -11.46
CA PRO A 83 4.50 -3.68 -12.86
C PRO A 83 5.28 -4.69 -13.73
N ASN A 84 4.63 -5.19 -14.78
CA ASN A 84 5.22 -6.14 -15.74
C ASN A 84 5.73 -7.45 -15.12
N ARG A 85 5.34 -7.79 -13.90
CA ARG A 85 5.60 -9.08 -13.23
C ARG A 85 4.29 -9.83 -13.01
N SER A 86 4.33 -11.15 -12.96
CA SER A 86 3.14 -11.97 -12.79
C SER A 86 3.45 -13.29 -12.08
N GLN A 87 2.41 -13.92 -11.53
CA GLN A 87 2.49 -15.29 -10.98
C GLN A 87 3.02 -16.30 -12.00
N LYS A 88 2.61 -16.16 -13.29
CA LYS A 88 3.11 -17.06 -14.36
C LYS A 88 4.62 -16.96 -14.53
N MET A 89 5.20 -15.77 -14.41
CA MET A 89 6.65 -15.58 -14.46
C MET A 89 7.35 -16.22 -13.26
N ALA A 90 6.77 -16.11 -12.08
CA ALA A 90 7.29 -16.78 -10.88
C ALA A 90 7.29 -18.31 -11.06
N VAL A 91 6.17 -18.88 -11.51
CA VAL A 91 6.05 -20.32 -11.79
C VAL A 91 7.07 -20.77 -12.83
N LYS A 92 7.22 -20.01 -13.93
CA LYS A 92 8.21 -20.32 -14.96
C LYS A 92 9.62 -20.31 -14.40
N HIS A 93 9.97 -19.32 -13.59
CA HIS A 93 11.29 -19.27 -12.94
C HIS A 93 11.55 -20.50 -12.07
N VAL A 94 10.56 -20.95 -11.29
CA VAL A 94 10.67 -22.19 -10.49
C VAL A 94 10.88 -23.42 -11.40
N GLN A 95 10.12 -23.52 -12.50
CA GLN A 95 10.29 -24.61 -13.47
C GLN A 95 11.71 -24.63 -14.08
N ASP A 96 12.25 -23.47 -14.43
CA ASP A 96 13.61 -23.33 -14.96
C ASP A 96 14.65 -23.74 -13.90
N CYS A 97 14.46 -23.41 -12.63
CA CYS A 97 15.30 -23.87 -11.52
C CYS A 97 15.28 -25.39 -11.38
N ILE A 98 14.11 -26.03 -11.46
CA ILE A 98 13.98 -27.49 -11.40
C ILE A 98 14.71 -28.17 -12.60
N ALA A 99 14.55 -27.60 -13.80
CA ALA A 99 15.20 -28.09 -14.99
C ALA A 99 16.75 -28.06 -14.89
N THR A 100 17.30 -27.13 -14.09
CA THR A 100 18.74 -27.04 -13.77
C THR A 100 19.16 -27.91 -12.57
N LYS A 101 18.37 -28.93 -12.22
CA LYS A 101 18.61 -29.91 -11.14
C LYS A 101 18.62 -29.35 -9.74
N ARG A 102 17.95 -28.19 -9.50
CA ARG A 102 17.67 -27.67 -8.16
C ARG A 102 16.40 -28.35 -7.64
N HIS A 103 16.52 -29.36 -6.79
CA HIS A 103 15.40 -30.19 -6.34
C HIS A 103 14.98 -29.92 -4.88
N THR A 104 15.66 -29.00 -4.20
CA THR A 104 15.32 -28.63 -2.83
C THR A 104 14.69 -27.25 -2.84
N ALA A 105 13.49 -27.13 -2.27
CA ALA A 105 12.81 -25.86 -2.02
C ALA A 105 12.74 -25.59 -0.52
N VAL A 106 12.97 -24.34 -0.12
CA VAL A 106 12.73 -23.84 1.23
C VAL A 106 11.58 -22.84 1.14
N ASP A 107 10.50 -23.14 1.84
CA ASP A 107 9.34 -22.26 1.92
C ASP A 107 9.42 -21.40 3.18
N VAL A 108 9.33 -20.09 3.02
CA VAL A 108 9.38 -19.11 4.12
C VAL A 108 8.20 -18.16 3.97
N ASP A 109 7.38 -18.04 5.01
CA ASP A 109 6.25 -17.12 5.07
C ASP A 109 6.37 -16.18 6.27
N LEU A 110 6.00 -14.91 6.05
CA LEU A 110 5.99 -13.88 7.08
C LEU A 110 4.57 -13.70 7.63
N SER A 111 4.32 -14.26 8.80
CA SER A 111 3.01 -14.18 9.45
C SER A 111 2.57 -12.72 9.66
N LYS A 112 1.40 -12.37 9.11
CA LYS A 112 0.76 -11.04 9.25
C LYS A 112 1.71 -9.90 8.87
N PHE A 113 2.49 -10.06 7.79
CA PHE A 113 3.53 -9.10 7.42
C PHE A 113 2.98 -7.66 7.30
N PHE A 114 1.86 -7.45 6.59
CA PHE A 114 1.24 -6.13 6.44
C PHE A 114 0.91 -5.47 7.79
N ASP A 115 0.49 -6.24 8.77
CA ASP A 115 0.09 -5.75 10.10
C ASP A 115 1.28 -5.43 11.02
N ARG A 116 2.50 -5.79 10.59
CA ARG A 116 3.73 -5.70 11.40
C ARG A 116 4.80 -4.77 10.84
N VAL A 117 4.53 -4.11 9.72
CA VAL A 117 5.47 -3.14 9.14
C VAL A 117 5.68 -1.99 10.12
N ASP A 118 6.91 -1.80 10.57
CA ASP A 118 7.29 -0.67 11.42
C ASP A 118 7.28 0.63 10.61
N HIS A 119 6.57 1.64 11.12
CA HIS A 119 6.41 2.92 10.42
C HIS A 119 7.73 3.71 10.35
N ASP A 120 8.52 3.73 11.42
CA ASP A 120 9.75 4.51 11.47
C ASP A 120 10.81 3.91 10.55
N TYR A 121 10.90 2.58 10.53
CA TYR A 121 11.76 1.87 9.59
C TYR A 121 11.38 2.14 8.14
N LEU A 122 10.09 2.00 7.80
CA LEU A 122 9.58 2.29 6.45
C LEU A 122 9.84 3.74 6.05
N MET A 123 9.54 4.71 6.93
CA MET A 123 9.76 6.13 6.67
C MET A 123 11.25 6.47 6.50
N THR A 124 12.12 5.80 7.24
CA THR A 124 13.57 5.93 7.07
C THR A 124 14.02 5.47 5.70
N LYS A 125 13.52 4.31 5.23
CA LYS A 125 13.80 3.81 3.88
C LYS A 125 13.32 4.77 2.79
N LEU A 126 12.08 5.23 2.90
CA LEU A 126 11.50 6.20 1.97
C LEU A 126 12.32 7.49 1.91
N GLY A 127 12.75 8.02 3.05
CA GLY A 127 13.53 9.25 3.17
C GLY A 127 14.93 9.19 2.56
N ARG A 128 15.50 8.00 2.34
CA ARG A 128 16.77 7.85 1.62
C ARG A 128 16.66 8.34 0.16
N LYS A 129 15.51 8.10 -0.48
CA LYS A 129 15.25 8.42 -1.88
C LYS A 129 14.34 9.62 -2.09
N ILE A 130 13.31 9.78 -1.30
CA ILE A 130 12.36 10.87 -1.42
C ILE A 130 12.91 12.08 -0.67
N LYS A 131 13.16 13.18 -1.40
CA LYS A 131 13.64 14.45 -0.82
C LYS A 131 12.52 15.42 -0.49
N ASP A 132 11.32 15.19 -1.03
CA ASP A 132 10.13 15.98 -0.76
C ASP A 132 9.58 15.65 0.64
N LYS A 133 9.77 16.58 1.57
CA LYS A 133 9.30 16.45 2.95
C LYS A 133 7.76 16.41 3.03
N GLY A 134 7.06 17.18 2.20
CA GLY A 134 5.60 17.22 2.16
C GLY A 134 5.01 15.88 1.75
N LEU A 135 5.63 15.22 0.75
CA LEU A 135 5.24 13.88 0.34
C LEU A 135 5.50 12.84 1.44
N LEU A 136 6.65 12.90 2.11
CA LEU A 136 6.95 12.00 3.24
C LEU A 136 5.94 12.20 4.40
N GLU A 137 5.64 13.44 4.74
CA GLU A 137 4.64 13.77 5.76
C GLU A 137 3.25 13.23 5.40
N LEU A 138 2.84 13.37 4.12
CA LEU A 138 1.58 12.84 3.64
C LEU A 138 1.51 11.31 3.73
N ILE A 139 2.59 10.61 3.33
CA ILE A 139 2.69 9.15 3.50
C ILE A 139 2.58 8.78 4.98
N GLY A 140 3.30 9.47 5.85
CA GLY A 140 3.22 9.27 7.30
C GLY A 140 1.81 9.50 7.86
N LYS A 141 1.07 10.52 7.35
CA LYS A 141 -0.33 10.74 7.71
C LYS A 141 -1.22 9.57 7.27
N TYR A 142 -1.01 9.02 6.06
CA TYR A 142 -1.74 7.85 5.59
C TYR A 142 -1.48 6.60 6.44
N LEU A 143 -0.26 6.36 6.86
CA LEU A 143 0.08 5.24 7.74
C LEU A 143 -0.63 5.36 9.10
N ARG A 144 -0.78 6.57 9.62
CA ARG A 144 -1.42 6.87 10.91
C ARG A 144 -2.90 7.24 10.85
N ALA A 145 -3.52 7.18 9.66
CA ALA A 145 -4.92 7.62 9.49
C ALA A 145 -5.93 6.83 10.36
N GLY A 146 -5.53 5.65 10.86
CA GLY A 146 -6.37 4.81 11.70
C GLY A 146 -7.50 4.13 10.95
N ILE A 147 -8.27 3.35 11.69
CA ILE A 147 -9.36 2.54 11.15
C ILE A 147 -10.63 2.83 11.94
N MET A 148 -11.74 2.99 11.25
CA MET A 148 -13.06 3.12 11.83
C MET A 148 -13.87 1.85 11.54
N ASP A 149 -14.47 1.25 12.55
CA ASP A 149 -15.34 0.10 12.38
C ASP A 149 -16.78 0.51 11.98
N ASN A 150 -17.64 -0.49 11.80
CA ASN A 150 -19.03 -0.25 11.43
C ASN A 150 -19.89 0.36 12.55
N ALA A 151 -19.43 0.28 13.80
CA ALA A 151 -20.07 0.89 14.96
C ALA A 151 -19.62 2.37 15.17
N GLY A 152 -18.67 2.86 14.36
CA GLY A 152 -18.12 4.21 14.49
C GLY A 152 -16.97 4.30 15.50
N GLN A 153 -16.46 3.18 15.99
CA GLN A 153 -15.31 3.18 16.89
C GLN A 153 -14.02 3.37 16.10
N TYR A 154 -13.20 4.31 16.54
CA TYR A 154 -11.89 4.62 15.93
C TYR A 154 -10.78 3.82 16.60
N PHE A 155 -9.90 3.25 15.79
CA PHE A 155 -8.69 2.53 16.19
C PHE A 155 -7.47 3.21 15.59
N GLU A 156 -6.56 3.62 16.45
CA GLU A 156 -5.30 4.23 16.03
C GLU A 156 -4.41 3.20 15.28
N SER A 157 -3.69 3.65 14.24
CA SER A 157 -2.70 2.84 13.53
C SER A 157 -1.30 3.32 13.89
N ARG A 158 -0.57 2.52 14.66
CA ARG A 158 0.82 2.80 15.07
C ARG A 158 1.83 1.90 14.38
N ILE A 159 1.38 0.81 13.81
CA ILE A 159 2.18 -0.19 13.12
C ILE A 159 1.37 -0.77 11.96
N GLY A 160 2.04 -1.30 10.97
CA GLY A 160 1.43 -1.96 9.83
C GLY A 160 1.06 -1.02 8.68
N VAL A 161 0.83 -1.61 7.53
CA VAL A 161 0.29 -0.95 6.34
C VAL A 161 -1.10 -1.49 6.04
N PRO A 162 -2.08 -0.63 5.72
CA PRO A 162 -3.47 -1.05 5.63
C PRO A 162 -3.71 -2.00 4.45
N GLN A 163 -4.27 -3.18 4.72
CA GLN A 163 -4.69 -4.11 3.67
C GLN A 163 -5.91 -3.55 2.92
N GLY A 164 -5.75 -3.27 1.62
CA GLY A 164 -6.80 -2.66 0.78
C GLY A 164 -6.48 -1.25 0.31
N SER A 165 -5.36 -0.67 0.72
CA SER A 165 -4.83 0.58 0.19
C SER A 165 -4.07 0.35 -1.12
N PRO A 166 -4.20 1.22 -2.14
CA PRO A 166 -3.42 1.13 -3.38
C PRO A 166 -1.91 1.35 -3.19
N LEU A 167 -1.51 1.97 -2.10
CA LEU A 167 -0.11 2.30 -1.80
C LEU A 167 0.60 1.15 -1.05
N SER A 168 -0.12 0.40 -0.23
CA SER A 168 0.45 -0.62 0.66
C SER A 168 1.27 -1.71 -0.04
N PRO A 169 0.90 -2.22 -1.24
CA PRO A 169 1.72 -3.20 -1.93
C PRO A 169 3.14 -2.70 -2.26
N LEU A 170 3.26 -1.45 -2.71
CA LEU A 170 4.56 -0.84 -2.98
C LEU A 170 5.37 -0.66 -1.69
N LEU A 171 4.74 -0.12 -0.64
CA LEU A 171 5.40 0.07 0.66
C LEU A 171 5.89 -1.26 1.25
N SER A 172 5.10 -2.32 1.08
CA SER A 172 5.49 -3.67 1.49
C SER A 172 6.70 -4.19 0.73
N ASN A 173 6.75 -4.02 -0.59
CA ASN A 173 7.89 -4.42 -1.40
C ASN A 173 9.17 -3.64 -1.00
N ILE A 174 9.05 -2.34 -0.70
CA ILE A 174 10.19 -1.53 -0.23
C ILE A 174 10.77 -2.07 1.09
N VAL A 175 9.93 -2.59 1.97
CA VAL A 175 10.39 -3.20 3.23
C VAL A 175 11.00 -4.58 2.99
N LEU A 176 10.40 -5.39 2.11
CA LEU A 176 10.82 -6.77 1.83
C LEU A 176 12.11 -6.89 1.02
N ASP A 177 12.49 -5.86 0.27
CA ASP A 177 13.62 -5.91 -0.66
C ASP A 177 14.99 -6.12 0.03
N GLU A 178 15.07 -5.96 1.35
CA GLU A 178 16.28 -6.20 2.14
C GLU A 178 16.29 -7.58 2.83
N LEU A 179 15.25 -8.41 2.63
CA LEU A 179 15.18 -9.78 3.16
C LEU A 179 15.68 -10.79 2.14
#